data_4129e820d7866f7d4ac346a59dcfc619
#
_entry.id   4129e820d7866f7d4ac346a59dcfc619
#
_cell.length_a   1.000
_cell.length_b   1.000
_cell.length_c   1.000
_cell.angle_alpha   90.00
_cell.angle_beta   90.00
_cell.angle_gamma   90.00
#
_symmetry.space_group_name_H-M   'P 1'
#
loop_
_entity.id
_entity.type
_entity.pdbx_description
1 polymer ?
#
loop_
_entity_poly.entity_id
_entity_poly.type
_entity_poly.pdbx_seq_one_letter_code
_entity_poly.pdbx_strand_id
1 'polypeptide(L)'
;MTLRWTKEASPRWDADKRRLFGPAELAAVGLAPPGPGELVADEWWRVTDGDGVVGYGWLDTEWGDARITFFVAPGRRGRGVGDFILEHLEAEAAARGVNYIYNVVPETHPDGPWIKNWLSMHGFREAPRGQLHRQVQATPTRAQARASDSPR
;
A
#
# COMPACT_ATOMS: atom_id res chain seq x y z
N MET A 1 9.88 15.78 -7.94
CA MET A 1 10.00 14.47 -7.26
C MET A 1 9.58 13.37 -8.21
N THR A 2 10.47 12.43 -8.49
CA THR A 2 10.19 11.30 -9.36
C THR A 2 10.12 10.04 -8.54
N LEU A 3 8.92 9.48 -8.39
CA LEU A 3 8.72 8.26 -7.62
C LEU A 3 8.87 7.03 -8.49
N ARG A 4 9.52 6.01 -7.95
CA ARG A 4 9.67 4.70 -8.61
C ARG A 4 9.06 3.62 -7.73
N TRP A 5 8.41 2.67 -8.38
CA TRP A 5 7.73 1.52 -7.78
C TRP A 5 8.52 0.26 -8.14
N THR A 6 9.15 -0.37 -7.16
CA THR A 6 10.04 -1.51 -7.40
C THR A 6 9.66 -2.67 -6.51
N LYS A 7 9.33 -3.82 -7.12
CA LYS A 7 9.06 -5.04 -6.38
C LYS A 7 10.33 -5.61 -5.78
N GLU A 8 10.25 -6.01 -4.52
CA GLU A 8 11.33 -6.73 -3.85
C GLU A 8 11.21 -8.22 -4.15
N ALA A 9 12.25 -8.82 -4.74
CA ALA A 9 12.23 -10.24 -5.13
C ALA A 9 12.15 -11.18 -3.92
N SER A 10 12.85 -10.83 -2.85
CA SER A 10 12.84 -11.58 -1.58
C SER A 10 12.85 -10.56 -0.45
N PRO A 11 11.68 -10.05 -0.07
CA PRO A 11 11.64 -8.95 0.91
C PRO A 11 12.24 -9.38 2.25
N ARG A 12 13.23 -8.63 2.70
CA ARG A 12 13.94 -8.86 3.94
C ARG A 12 13.90 -7.62 4.81
N TRP A 13 14.05 -7.82 6.11
CA TRP A 13 14.15 -6.73 7.07
C TRP A 13 15.54 -6.10 6.96
N ASP A 14 15.71 -5.25 5.95
CA ASP A 14 16.96 -4.62 5.59
C ASP A 14 17.22 -3.31 6.36
N ALA A 15 18.30 -2.64 6.05
CA ALA A 15 18.70 -1.40 6.71
C ALA A 15 17.69 -0.27 6.48
N ASP A 16 17.12 -0.17 5.28
CA ASP A 16 16.12 0.87 4.98
C ASP A 16 14.85 0.67 5.80
N LYS A 17 14.35 -0.56 5.89
CA LYS A 17 13.18 -0.86 6.70
C LYS A 17 13.45 -0.58 8.19
N ARG A 18 14.62 -0.99 8.69
CA ARG A 18 14.99 -0.72 10.07
C ARG A 18 15.08 0.78 10.36
N ARG A 19 15.56 1.56 9.41
CA ARG A 19 15.66 3.01 9.53
C ARG A 19 14.29 3.68 9.55
N LEU A 20 13.38 3.23 8.70
CA LEU A 20 12.07 3.87 8.51
C LEU A 20 11.01 3.43 9.50
N PHE A 21 11.04 2.14 9.92
CA PHE A 21 10.05 1.59 10.83
C PHE A 21 10.59 1.57 12.26
N GLY A 22 10.19 2.52 13.08
CA GLY A 22 10.38 2.44 14.53
C GLY A 22 9.34 1.52 15.17
N PRO A 23 9.44 1.27 16.51
CA PRO A 23 8.49 0.41 17.20
C PRO A 23 7.04 0.85 17.07
N ALA A 24 6.78 2.16 17.10
CA ALA A 24 5.44 2.70 16.96
C ALA A 24 4.88 2.45 15.55
N GLU A 25 5.69 2.63 14.53
CA GLU A 25 5.31 2.42 13.15
C GLU A 25 5.03 0.94 12.86
N LEU A 26 5.85 0.04 13.40
CA LEU A 26 5.62 -1.41 13.29
C LEU A 26 4.29 -1.81 13.93
N ALA A 27 4.02 -1.32 15.13
CA ALA A 27 2.76 -1.59 15.82
C ALA A 27 1.58 -1.04 15.03
N ALA A 28 1.72 0.16 14.45
CA ALA A 28 0.67 0.81 13.69
C ALA A 28 0.27 0.02 12.44
N VAL A 29 1.22 -0.65 11.79
CA VAL A 29 0.94 -1.49 10.60
C VAL A 29 0.74 -2.97 10.96
N GLY A 30 0.74 -3.30 12.24
CA GLY A 30 0.47 -4.65 12.72
C GLY A 30 1.60 -5.65 12.52
N LEU A 31 2.82 -5.18 12.39
CA LEU A 31 4.00 -6.04 12.23
C LEU A 31 4.68 -6.31 13.57
N ALA A 32 5.00 -7.57 13.82
CA ALA A 32 5.93 -7.95 14.87
C ALA A 32 7.35 -7.57 14.44
N PRO A 33 8.23 -7.13 15.37
CA PRO A 33 9.59 -6.75 15.00
C PRO A 33 10.37 -7.93 14.42
N PRO A 34 10.73 -7.91 13.12
CA PRO A 34 11.58 -8.96 12.55
C PRO A 34 13.04 -8.81 12.97
N GLY A 35 13.78 -9.91 12.93
CA GLY A 35 15.22 -9.87 13.11
C GLY A 35 15.94 -9.27 11.89
N PRO A 36 17.15 -8.71 12.06
CA PRO A 36 17.92 -8.17 10.94
C PRO A 36 18.14 -9.20 9.83
N GLY A 37 17.82 -8.84 8.59
CA GLY A 37 17.94 -9.72 7.43
C GLY A 37 16.91 -10.82 7.33
N GLU A 38 15.98 -10.90 8.27
CA GLU A 38 14.90 -11.89 8.25
C GLU A 38 13.93 -11.59 7.10
N LEU A 39 13.44 -12.66 6.47
CA LEU A 39 12.41 -12.53 5.43
C LEU A 39 11.12 -12.00 6.03
N VAL A 40 10.50 -11.05 5.35
CA VAL A 40 9.17 -10.58 5.73
C VAL A 40 8.12 -11.24 4.86
N ALA A 41 6.94 -11.49 5.46
CA ALA A 41 5.81 -12.07 4.76
C ALA A 41 5.25 -11.10 3.73
N ASP A 42 4.45 -11.66 2.81
CA ASP A 42 3.72 -10.93 1.78
C ASP A 42 4.60 -10.45 0.62
N GLU A 43 3.96 -9.82 -0.35
CA GLU A 43 4.65 -9.23 -1.48
C GLU A 43 4.88 -7.75 -1.21
N TRP A 44 6.12 -7.31 -1.32
CA TRP A 44 6.54 -5.96 -0.98
C TRP A 44 7.08 -5.20 -2.18
N TRP A 45 6.77 -3.91 -2.21
CA TRP A 45 7.34 -2.93 -3.13
C TRP A 45 7.92 -1.78 -2.34
N ARG A 46 9.04 -1.26 -2.81
CA ARG A 46 9.60 -0.04 -2.26
C ARG A 46 9.35 1.12 -3.20
N VAL A 47 9.14 2.28 -2.61
CA VAL A 47 9.02 3.55 -3.34
C VAL A 47 10.28 4.34 -3.09
N THR A 48 10.93 4.75 -4.18
CA THR A 48 12.13 5.55 -4.11
C THR A 48 11.93 6.89 -4.79
N ASP A 49 12.61 7.91 -4.27
CA ASP A 49 12.74 9.23 -4.85
C ASP A 49 14.25 9.49 -4.99
N GLY A 50 14.78 9.42 -6.19
CA GLY A 50 16.21 9.35 -6.40
C GLY A 50 16.78 8.08 -5.76
N ASP A 51 17.78 8.22 -4.90
CA ASP A 51 18.43 7.09 -4.21
C ASP A 51 17.79 6.76 -2.86
N GLY A 52 16.84 7.56 -2.42
CA GLY A 52 16.23 7.40 -1.10
C GLY A 52 14.92 6.65 -1.13
N VAL A 53 14.74 5.72 -0.18
CA VAL A 53 13.46 5.05 0.04
C VAL A 53 12.54 5.98 0.81
N VAL A 54 11.35 6.25 0.27
CA VAL A 54 10.37 7.17 0.86
C VAL A 54 9.09 6.47 1.30
N GLY A 55 8.92 5.21 0.99
CA GLY A 55 7.75 4.46 1.40
C GLY A 55 7.79 3.00 0.95
N TYR A 56 6.81 2.25 1.43
CA TYR A 56 6.61 0.85 1.08
C TYR A 56 5.12 0.58 0.90
N GLY A 57 4.82 -0.37 0.02
CA GLY A 57 3.50 -0.96 -0.07
C GLY A 57 3.62 -2.47 -0.10
N TRP A 58 2.68 -3.16 0.53
CA TRP A 58 2.65 -4.62 0.45
C TRP A 58 1.23 -5.13 0.41
N LEU A 59 1.06 -6.30 -0.15
CA LEU A 59 -0.23 -6.93 -0.25
C LEU A 59 -0.15 -8.43 0.05
N ASP A 60 -1.26 -8.94 0.54
CA ASP A 60 -1.50 -10.34 0.75
C ASP A 60 -2.86 -10.68 0.15
N THR A 61 -2.90 -11.71 -0.70
CA THR A 61 -4.15 -12.16 -1.31
C THR A 61 -4.78 -13.25 -0.46
N GLU A 62 -6.05 -13.07 -0.14
CA GLU A 62 -6.79 -14.00 0.70
C GLU A 62 -8.24 -14.11 0.20
N TRP A 63 -8.65 -15.31 -0.18
CA TRP A 63 -10.03 -15.61 -0.57
C TRP A 63 -10.61 -14.68 -1.65
N GLY A 64 -9.82 -14.33 -2.66
CA GLY A 64 -10.26 -13.48 -3.76
C GLY A 64 -10.19 -11.99 -3.48
N ASP A 65 -9.72 -11.59 -2.32
CA ASP A 65 -9.49 -10.21 -1.94
C ASP A 65 -8.00 -9.98 -1.66
N ALA A 66 -7.57 -8.73 -1.63
CA ALA A 66 -6.21 -8.37 -1.27
C ALA A 66 -6.21 -7.42 -0.08
N ARG A 67 -5.52 -7.82 0.97
CA ARG A 67 -5.17 -6.91 2.06
C ARG A 67 -4.01 -6.07 1.61
N ILE A 68 -4.17 -4.76 1.64
CA ILE A 68 -3.11 -3.82 1.30
C ILE A 68 -2.65 -3.10 2.56
N THR A 69 -1.36 -2.87 2.63
CA THR A 69 -0.77 -2.04 3.67
C THR A 69 0.25 -1.13 3.01
N PHE A 70 0.40 0.07 3.52
CA PHE A 70 1.37 1.01 2.99
C PHE A 70 1.94 1.88 4.10
N PHE A 71 3.13 2.37 3.85
CA PHE A 71 3.88 3.20 4.77
C PHE A 71 4.57 4.31 3.99
N VAL A 72 4.40 5.53 4.49
CA VAL A 72 5.08 6.71 3.95
C VAL A 72 6.08 7.20 4.99
N ALA A 73 7.31 7.41 4.58
CA ALA A 73 8.36 7.87 5.47
C ALA A 73 7.98 9.20 6.14
N PRO A 74 8.28 9.36 7.43
CA PRO A 74 8.10 10.66 8.09
C PRO A 74 8.81 11.76 7.31
N GLY A 75 8.17 12.92 7.17
CA GLY A 75 8.69 14.02 6.37
C GLY A 75 8.34 13.97 4.88
N ARG A 76 7.77 12.87 4.41
CA ARG A 76 7.30 12.72 3.03
C ARG A 76 5.79 12.67 2.94
N ARG A 77 5.09 12.73 4.06
CA ARG A 77 3.62 12.75 4.10
C ARG A 77 3.08 14.04 3.51
N GLY A 78 1.88 13.95 2.89
CA GLY A 78 1.23 15.09 2.25
C GLY A 78 1.83 15.50 0.91
N ARG A 79 2.67 14.68 0.32
CA ARG A 79 3.35 14.96 -0.96
C ARG A 79 2.98 13.98 -2.07
N GLY A 80 1.87 13.27 -1.92
CA GLY A 80 1.37 12.36 -2.94
C GLY A 80 1.99 10.96 -2.94
N VAL A 81 2.86 10.63 -1.99
CA VAL A 81 3.47 9.29 -1.91
C VAL A 81 2.40 8.24 -1.57
N GLY A 82 1.50 8.54 -0.65
CA GLY A 82 0.39 7.64 -0.29
C GLY A 82 -0.52 7.35 -1.47
N ASP A 83 -0.89 8.37 -2.24
CA ASP A 83 -1.70 8.21 -3.46
C ASP A 83 -0.98 7.33 -4.49
N PHE A 84 0.30 7.56 -4.68
CA PHE A 84 1.13 6.78 -5.57
C PHE A 84 1.14 5.30 -5.18
N ILE A 85 1.34 5.01 -3.89
CA ILE A 85 1.36 3.64 -3.39
C ILE A 85 -0.01 2.98 -3.58
N LEU A 86 -1.08 3.64 -3.19
CA LEU A 86 -2.43 3.10 -3.30
C LEU A 86 -2.77 2.77 -4.74
N GLU A 87 -2.49 3.67 -5.67
CA GLU A 87 -2.73 3.47 -7.10
C GLU A 87 -1.98 2.25 -7.62
N HIS A 88 -0.71 2.10 -7.24
CA HIS A 88 0.10 0.98 -7.69
C HIS A 88 -0.32 -0.34 -7.03
N LEU A 89 -0.64 -0.35 -5.74
CA LEU A 89 -1.17 -1.54 -5.08
C LEU A 89 -2.49 -1.99 -5.70
N GLU A 90 -3.36 -1.07 -6.05
CA GLU A 90 -4.61 -1.41 -6.73
C GLU A 90 -4.35 -2.03 -8.11
N ALA A 91 -3.41 -1.49 -8.86
CA ALA A 91 -3.02 -2.07 -10.15
C ALA A 91 -2.45 -3.49 -10.00
N GLU A 92 -1.64 -3.72 -8.96
CA GLU A 92 -1.12 -5.05 -8.67
C GLU A 92 -2.25 -6.01 -8.27
N ALA A 93 -3.19 -5.55 -7.47
CA ALA A 93 -4.37 -6.34 -7.08
C ALA A 93 -5.24 -6.68 -8.30
N ALA A 94 -5.48 -5.70 -9.17
CA ALA A 94 -6.24 -5.90 -10.40
C ALA A 94 -5.59 -6.94 -11.31
N ALA A 95 -4.25 -6.93 -11.43
CA ALA A 95 -3.51 -7.90 -12.21
C ALA A 95 -3.64 -9.32 -11.68
N ARG A 96 -3.95 -9.49 -10.40
CA ARG A 96 -4.19 -10.79 -9.75
C ARG A 96 -5.65 -11.23 -9.78
N GLY A 97 -6.54 -10.40 -10.35
CA GLY A 97 -7.95 -10.72 -10.48
C GLY A 97 -8.73 -10.69 -9.17
N VAL A 98 -8.25 -9.98 -8.15
CA VAL A 98 -8.98 -9.86 -6.89
C VAL A 98 -10.18 -8.92 -7.05
N ASN A 99 -11.23 -9.12 -6.25
CA ASN A 99 -12.46 -8.36 -6.32
C ASN A 99 -12.43 -7.09 -5.47
N TYR A 100 -11.84 -7.19 -4.27
CA TYR A 100 -11.78 -6.11 -3.31
C TYR A 100 -10.37 -5.95 -2.77
N ILE A 101 -10.02 -4.70 -2.50
CA ILE A 101 -8.85 -4.37 -1.69
C ILE A 101 -9.35 -3.88 -0.34
N TYR A 102 -8.63 -4.21 0.72
CA TYR A 102 -9.01 -3.75 2.05
C TYR A 102 -7.77 -3.42 2.89
N ASN A 103 -7.97 -2.50 3.83
CA ASN A 103 -6.97 -2.14 4.81
C ASN A 103 -7.56 -2.32 6.20
N VAL A 104 -6.74 -2.69 7.15
CA VAL A 104 -7.14 -2.79 8.55
C VAL A 104 -6.44 -1.68 9.33
N VAL A 105 -7.21 -0.77 9.91
CA VAL A 105 -6.69 0.28 10.75
C VAL A 105 -6.88 -0.15 12.20
N PRO A 106 -5.81 -0.49 12.94
CA PRO A 106 -5.94 -0.87 14.35
C PRO A 106 -6.52 0.28 15.18
N GLU A 107 -7.36 -0.05 16.16
CA GLU A 107 -7.93 0.96 17.06
C GLU A 107 -6.85 1.73 17.81
N THR A 108 -5.73 1.07 18.06
CA THR A 108 -4.57 1.66 18.75
C THR A 108 -3.68 2.51 17.87
N HIS A 109 -3.98 2.61 16.57
CA HIS A 109 -3.17 3.40 15.64
C HIS A 109 -3.25 4.88 16.05
N PRO A 110 -2.11 5.56 16.27
CA PRO A 110 -2.12 6.95 16.72
C PRO A 110 -2.80 7.90 15.73
N ASP A 111 -2.74 7.61 14.44
CA ASP A 111 -3.34 8.40 13.37
C ASP A 111 -4.58 7.73 12.78
N GLY A 112 -5.19 6.80 13.50
CA GLY A 112 -6.31 6.00 13.02
C GLY A 112 -7.45 6.80 12.41
N PRO A 113 -8.00 7.82 13.10
CA PRO A 113 -9.08 8.64 12.53
C PRO A 113 -8.69 9.36 11.24
N TRP A 114 -7.46 9.86 11.16
CA TRP A 114 -6.96 10.52 9.96
C TRP A 114 -6.84 9.54 8.78
N ILE A 115 -6.30 8.34 9.04
CA ILE A 115 -6.15 7.30 8.00
C ILE A 115 -7.52 6.82 7.51
N LYS A 116 -8.47 6.59 8.42
CA LYS A 116 -9.82 6.19 8.05
C LYS A 116 -10.49 7.25 7.17
N ASN A 117 -10.35 8.52 7.53
CA ASN A 117 -10.86 9.62 6.73
C ASN A 117 -10.21 9.67 5.35
N TRP A 118 -8.90 9.52 5.29
CA TRP A 118 -8.15 9.51 4.03
C TRP A 118 -8.60 8.37 3.12
N LEU A 119 -8.73 7.16 3.68
CA LEU A 119 -9.24 6.01 2.93
C LEU A 119 -10.68 6.24 2.46
N SER A 120 -11.53 6.81 3.31
CA SER A 120 -12.91 7.12 2.94
C SER A 120 -12.97 8.11 1.78
N MET A 121 -12.10 9.09 1.76
CA MET A 121 -11.99 10.05 0.64
C MET A 121 -11.53 9.36 -0.65
N HIS A 122 -10.86 8.22 -0.55
CA HIS A 122 -10.44 7.41 -1.68
C HIS A 122 -11.44 6.29 -2.02
N GLY A 123 -12.67 6.39 -1.53
CA GLY A 123 -13.75 5.48 -1.87
C GLY A 123 -13.84 4.21 -1.04
N PHE A 124 -13.04 4.08 0.00
CA PHE A 124 -13.13 2.95 0.92
C PHE A 124 -14.32 3.14 1.86
N ARG A 125 -14.99 2.04 2.16
CA ARG A 125 -16.12 2.01 3.10
C ARG A 125 -15.78 1.19 4.31
N GLU A 126 -16.21 1.65 5.48
CA GLU A 126 -16.01 0.93 6.72
C GLU A 126 -16.78 -0.39 6.73
N ALA A 127 -16.12 -1.41 7.26
CA ALA A 127 -16.66 -2.73 7.52
C ALA A 127 -16.33 -3.12 8.96
N PRO A 128 -16.92 -4.20 9.51
CA PRO A 128 -16.62 -4.61 10.87
C PRO A 128 -15.13 -4.85 11.13
N ARG A 129 -14.72 -4.72 12.38
CA ARG A 129 -13.35 -5.00 12.88
C ARG A 129 -12.28 -4.06 12.34
N GLY A 130 -12.62 -2.79 12.12
CA GLY A 130 -11.66 -1.79 11.66
C GLY A 130 -11.23 -1.94 10.21
N GLN A 131 -11.92 -2.76 9.44
CA GLN A 131 -11.62 -2.94 8.02
C GLN A 131 -12.26 -1.84 7.19
N LEU A 132 -11.56 -1.42 6.15
CA LEU A 132 -12.09 -0.52 5.13
C LEU A 132 -11.89 -1.19 3.78
N HIS A 133 -12.98 -1.31 3.03
CA HIS A 133 -13.02 -2.05 1.76
C HIS A 133 -13.33 -1.13 0.59
N ARG A 134 -12.75 -1.46 -0.55
CA ARG A 134 -13.11 -0.86 -1.83
C ARG A 134 -13.07 -1.93 -2.91
N GLN A 135 -14.05 -1.91 -3.80
CA GLN A 135 -14.02 -2.77 -4.98
C GLN A 135 -12.86 -2.36 -5.88
N VAL A 136 -12.13 -3.35 -6.38
CA VAL A 136 -10.99 -3.09 -7.28
C VAL A 136 -11.52 -2.53 -8.59
N GLN A 137 -10.96 -1.38 -8.97
CA GLN A 137 -11.21 -0.78 -10.27
C GLN A 137 -10.02 -1.09 -11.16
N ALA A 138 -10.25 -1.87 -12.21
CA ALA A 138 -9.20 -2.15 -13.18
C ALA A 138 -8.77 -0.85 -13.85
N THR A 139 -7.50 -0.46 -13.67
CA THR A 139 -6.94 0.63 -14.41
C THR A 139 -6.80 0.18 -15.86
N PRO A 140 -7.45 0.86 -16.84
CA PRO A 140 -7.33 0.47 -18.23
C PRO A 140 -5.86 0.53 -18.68
N THR A 141 -5.45 -0.46 -19.47
CA THR A 141 -4.18 -0.36 -20.17
C THR A 141 -4.24 0.81 -21.15
N ARG A 142 -3.09 1.28 -21.62
CA ARG A 142 -3.07 2.33 -22.66
C ARG A 142 -3.91 1.97 -23.85
N ALA A 143 -3.91 0.71 -24.27
CA ALA A 143 -4.71 0.23 -25.40
C ALA A 143 -6.20 0.30 -25.09
N GLN A 144 -6.62 -0.09 -23.89
CA GLN A 144 -8.01 -0.03 -23.45
C GLN A 144 -8.49 1.41 -23.30
N ALA A 145 -7.67 2.29 -22.74
CA ALA A 145 -7.99 3.70 -22.62
C ALA A 145 -8.19 4.35 -24.00
N ARG A 146 -7.33 4.05 -24.96
CA ARG A 146 -7.47 4.55 -26.34
C ARG A 146 -8.75 4.03 -27.00
N ALA A 147 -9.07 2.75 -26.81
CA ALA A 147 -10.29 2.18 -27.34
C ALA A 147 -11.54 2.84 -26.76
N SER A 148 -11.51 3.19 -25.47
CA SER A 148 -12.60 3.89 -24.81
C SER A 148 -12.77 5.33 -25.29
N ASP A 149 -11.69 5.99 -25.66
CA ASP A 149 -11.67 7.37 -26.12
C ASP A 149 -11.92 7.51 -27.63
N SER A 150 -11.94 6.40 -28.37
CA SER A 150 -12.17 6.42 -29.81
C SER A 150 -13.62 6.81 -30.13
N PRO A 151 -13.85 7.74 -31.06
CA PRO A 151 -15.21 8.04 -31.51
C PRO A 151 -15.82 6.79 -32.15
N ARG A 152 -17.00 6.49 -31.76
CA ARG A 152 -17.76 5.37 -32.32
C ARG A 152 -18.72 5.84 -33.42
#